data_b26e79cd20c109f537687fef34b2a6ef
#
_entry.id   b26e79cd20c109f537687fef34b2a6ef
#
_cell.length_a   1.000
_cell.length_b   1.000
_cell.length_c   1.000
_cell.angle_alpha   90.00
_cell.angle_beta   90.00
_cell.angle_gamma   90.00
#
_symmetry.space_group_name_H-M   'P 1'
#
loop_
_entity.id
_entity.type
_entity.pdbx_description
1 polymer ?
#
loop_
_entity_poly.entity_id
_entity_poly.type
_entity_poly.pdbx_seq_one_letter_code
_entity_poly.pdbx_strand_id
1 'polypeptide(L)'
;MHTRCERGSLLQEQEKSTNYWRILNLSPFFRYSYYLRPEIRNSSNIDVGLAFQIPIAASEGKKRKALKAERLQKTMEKEDIIELVSENVNMLFKEIERCNRGLSGEMSRIEKMKKYIKLRKDNYERHIGEYNFMSRIKEYNHYLTCWENFYSHQYKRDCCIAELQNYLSEHSIMDFCINANEFEKEMK
;
A
#
# COMPACT_ATOMS: atom_id res chain seq x y z
N MET A 1 -3.28 -5.95 4.69
CA MET A 1 -3.67 -4.63 5.27
C MET A 1 -4.56 -4.72 6.52
N HIS A 2 -5.44 -5.73 6.69
CA HIS A 2 -6.32 -5.91 7.86
C HIS A 2 -5.59 -6.01 9.22
N THR A 3 -4.48 -6.70 9.31
CA THR A 3 -3.78 -7.00 10.59
C THR A 3 -3.17 -5.78 11.31
N ARG A 4 -2.91 -4.65 10.62
CA ARG A 4 -2.37 -3.43 11.23
C ARG A 4 -3.44 -2.54 11.87
N CYS A 5 -4.65 -2.53 11.31
CA CYS A 5 -5.78 -1.78 11.90
C CYS A 5 -6.25 -2.39 13.23
N GLU A 6 -6.24 -3.73 13.34
CA GLU A 6 -6.62 -4.44 14.57
C GLU A 6 -5.67 -4.19 15.73
N ARG A 7 -4.36 -4.07 15.47
CA ARG A 7 -3.37 -3.73 16.52
C ARG A 7 -3.57 -2.33 17.10
N GLY A 8 -4.03 -1.37 16.30
CA GLY A 8 -4.34 -0.01 16.76
C GLY A 8 -5.53 0.01 17.74
N SER A 9 -6.57 -0.80 17.47
CA SER A 9 -7.74 -0.92 18.36
C SER A 9 -7.41 -1.63 19.67
N LEU A 10 -6.58 -2.68 19.63
CA LEU A 10 -6.12 -3.41 20.83
C LEU A 10 -5.30 -2.53 21.77
N LEU A 11 -4.47 -1.63 21.25
CA LEU A 11 -3.72 -0.67 22.07
C LEU A 11 -4.64 0.37 22.72
N GLN A 12 -5.71 0.76 22.04
CA GLN A 12 -6.72 1.67 22.59
C GLN A 12 -7.53 1.00 23.72
N GLU A 13 -7.82 -0.29 23.61
CA GLU A 13 -8.48 -1.07 24.67
C GLU A 13 -7.54 -1.29 25.85
N GLN A 14 -6.26 -1.58 25.63
CA GLN A 14 -5.27 -1.68 26.70
C GLN A 14 -5.07 -0.35 27.45
N GLU A 15 -5.13 0.79 26.76
CA GLU A 15 -5.06 2.11 27.39
C GLU A 15 -6.29 2.40 28.27
N LYS A 16 -7.49 1.93 27.87
CA LYS A 16 -8.75 2.07 28.64
C LYS A 16 -8.82 1.12 29.81
N SER A 17 -8.20 -0.07 29.73
CA SER A 17 -8.28 -1.09 30.77
C SER A 17 -7.38 -0.82 32.00
N THR A 18 -6.47 0.12 31.90
CA THR A 18 -5.66 0.59 33.04
C THR A 18 -6.46 1.58 33.92
N ASN A 19 -7.66 1.20 34.35
CA ASN A 19 -8.47 2.00 35.26
C ASN A 19 -7.91 1.97 36.68
N TYR A 20 -7.94 3.12 37.36
CA TYR A 20 -7.41 3.42 38.68
C TYR A 20 -7.90 2.48 39.80
N TRP A 21 -9.03 1.81 39.63
CA TRP A 21 -9.65 0.95 40.64
C TRP A 21 -9.04 -0.43 40.80
N ARG A 22 -8.16 -0.87 39.92
CA ARG A 22 -7.39 -2.12 40.05
C ARG A 22 -6.14 -2.00 40.96
N ILE A 23 -5.90 -0.82 41.51
CA ILE A 23 -4.64 -0.47 42.15
C ILE A 23 -4.62 -0.78 43.67
N LEU A 24 -5.79 -0.98 44.26
CA LEU A 24 -5.91 -1.33 45.68
C LEU A 24 -6.09 -2.84 45.84
N ASN A 25 -4.99 -3.54 46.01
CA ASN A 25 -5.04 -4.94 46.46
C ASN A 25 -5.18 -4.96 47.95
N LEU A 26 -6.40 -5.20 48.45
CA LEU A 26 -6.72 -5.34 49.87
C LEU A 26 -6.74 -6.83 50.14
N SER A 27 -5.76 -7.33 50.87
CA SER A 27 -5.74 -8.73 51.30
C SER A 27 -5.79 -8.80 52.85
N PRO A 28 -6.85 -9.34 53.40
CA PRO A 28 -6.90 -9.68 54.80
C PRO A 28 -5.92 -10.85 55.07
N PHE A 29 -5.14 -10.75 56.11
CA PHE A 29 -4.27 -11.85 56.54
C PHE A 29 -4.56 -12.21 57.99
N PHE A 30 -4.50 -13.52 58.26
CA PHE A 30 -4.53 -14.08 59.58
C PHE A 30 -3.28 -14.93 59.74
N ARG A 31 -2.46 -14.61 60.73
CA ARG A 31 -1.25 -15.36 61.07
C ARG A 31 -1.36 -15.86 62.47
N TYR A 32 -1.31 -17.17 62.63
CA TYR A 32 -1.18 -17.82 63.93
C TYR A 32 0.28 -18.33 64.03
N SER A 33 0.98 -17.93 65.13
CA SER A 33 2.33 -18.37 65.41
C SER A 33 2.37 -18.99 66.79
N TYR A 34 2.72 -20.26 66.83
CA TYR A 34 2.92 -20.98 68.08
C TYR A 34 4.37 -21.31 68.25
N TYR A 35 4.93 -20.86 69.41
CA TYR A 35 6.34 -21.04 69.73
C TYR A 35 6.43 -22.10 70.85
N LEU A 36 6.97 -23.27 70.53
CA LEU A 36 7.35 -24.32 71.47
C LEU A 36 8.78 -24.04 71.88
N ARG A 37 8.96 -23.52 73.12
CA ARG A 37 10.29 -23.50 73.80
C ARG A 37 10.26 -24.47 74.91
N PRO A 38 11.23 -25.44 75.00
CA PRO A 38 11.27 -26.46 76.06
C PRO A 38 11.47 -25.92 77.43
N GLU A 39 11.90 -24.70 77.62
CA GLU A 39 12.32 -24.16 78.95
C GLU A 39 11.48 -22.95 79.44
N ILE A 40 10.61 -22.38 78.61
CA ILE A 40 9.81 -21.21 79.00
C ILE A 40 8.42 -21.33 78.44
N ARG A 41 7.39 -21.02 79.19
CA ARG A 41 5.98 -20.94 78.93
C ARG A 41 5.60 -20.79 77.42
N ASN A 42 4.91 -21.76 76.89
CA ASN A 42 4.39 -21.72 75.53
C ASN A 42 3.63 -20.39 75.26
N SER A 43 4.08 -19.65 74.32
CA SER A 43 3.40 -18.42 73.86
C SER A 43 2.79 -18.58 72.47
N SER A 44 1.54 -18.25 72.35
CA SER A 44 0.84 -18.18 71.02
C SER A 44 0.58 -16.73 70.70
N ASN A 45 0.96 -16.34 69.53
CA ASN A 45 0.62 -15.03 68.98
C ASN A 45 -0.35 -15.16 67.83
N ILE A 46 -1.42 -14.37 67.89
CA ILE A 46 -2.41 -14.27 66.84
C ILE A 46 -2.27 -12.86 66.24
N ASP A 47 -1.80 -12.78 65.00
CA ASP A 47 -1.73 -11.53 64.24
C ASP A 47 -2.89 -11.50 63.25
N VAL A 48 -3.73 -10.48 63.38
CA VAL A 48 -4.82 -10.21 62.40
C VAL A 48 -4.56 -8.84 61.83
N GLY A 49 -4.56 -8.77 60.50
CA GLY A 49 -4.28 -7.49 59.85
C GLY A 49 -4.81 -7.38 58.46
N LEU A 50 -4.77 -6.20 57.91
CA LEU A 50 -5.07 -5.87 56.54
C LEU A 50 -3.77 -5.42 55.85
N ALA A 51 -3.34 -6.16 54.83
CA ALA A 51 -2.23 -5.74 54.00
C ALA A 51 -2.74 -4.87 52.84
N PHE A 52 -2.18 -3.67 52.78
CA PHE A 52 -2.43 -2.75 51.68
C PHE A 52 -1.21 -2.79 50.75
N GLN A 53 -1.43 -3.23 49.51
CA GLN A 53 -0.41 -3.12 48.49
C GLN A 53 -0.77 -1.96 47.58
N ILE A 54 -0.15 -0.80 47.81
CA ILE A 54 -0.27 0.36 46.94
C ILE A 54 0.89 0.29 45.94
N PRO A 55 0.66 -0.13 44.67
CA PRO A 55 1.71 -0.01 43.68
C PRO A 55 1.96 1.47 43.45
N ILE A 56 3.13 1.94 43.89
CA ILE A 56 3.55 3.32 43.70
C ILE A 56 3.51 3.59 42.19
N ALA A 57 2.59 4.47 41.76
CA ALA A 57 2.16 4.73 40.41
C ALA A 57 3.25 5.21 39.41
N ALA A 58 4.50 5.26 39.81
CA ALA A 58 5.61 5.68 38.94
C ALA A 58 5.82 4.74 37.72
N SER A 59 5.53 3.44 37.89
CA SER A 59 5.65 2.47 36.78
C SER A 59 4.47 2.56 35.77
N GLU A 60 3.27 2.89 36.24
CA GLU A 60 2.07 3.00 35.38
C GLU A 60 2.09 4.26 34.55
N GLY A 61 2.55 5.38 35.12
CA GLY A 61 2.75 6.61 34.37
C GLY A 61 3.74 6.44 33.20
N LYS A 62 4.82 5.68 33.43
CA LYS A 62 5.79 5.33 32.38
C LYS A 62 5.16 4.41 31.32
N LYS A 63 4.41 3.38 31.72
CA LYS A 63 3.70 2.48 30.79
C LYS A 63 2.68 3.24 29.92
N ARG A 64 1.89 4.15 30.51
CA ARG A 64 0.96 4.99 29.76
C ARG A 64 1.65 5.91 28.75
N LYS A 65 2.76 6.53 29.14
CA LYS A 65 3.58 7.35 28.23
C LYS A 65 4.15 6.51 27.10
N ALA A 66 4.65 5.30 27.37
CA ALA A 66 5.15 4.38 26.37
C ALA A 66 4.05 3.93 25.38
N LEU A 67 2.85 3.57 25.89
CA LEU A 67 1.70 3.21 25.03
C LEU A 67 1.22 4.37 24.16
N LYS A 68 1.22 5.59 24.69
CA LYS A 68 0.90 6.80 23.92
C LYS A 68 1.94 7.05 22.82
N ALA A 69 3.22 6.92 23.14
CA ALA A 69 4.30 7.09 22.16
C ALA A 69 4.21 6.01 21.06
N GLU A 70 3.98 4.74 21.44
CA GLU A 70 3.80 3.65 20.48
C GLU A 70 2.58 3.86 19.57
N ARG A 71 1.47 4.34 20.14
CA ARG A 71 0.26 4.69 19.36
C ARG A 71 0.53 5.82 18.38
N LEU A 72 1.21 6.88 18.83
CA LEU A 72 1.59 8.00 17.97
C LEU A 72 2.49 7.53 16.84
N GLN A 73 3.52 6.74 17.14
CA GLN A 73 4.40 6.16 16.14
C GLN A 73 3.64 5.34 15.10
N LYS A 74 2.70 4.48 15.51
CA LYS A 74 1.87 3.68 14.58
C LYS A 74 0.94 4.53 13.74
N THR A 75 0.46 5.67 14.27
CA THR A 75 -0.36 6.60 13.50
C THR A 75 0.49 7.26 12.42
N MET A 76 1.69 7.75 12.76
CA MET A 76 2.64 8.32 11.79
C MET A 76 3.04 7.29 10.72
N GLU A 77 3.41 6.07 11.12
CA GLU A 77 3.72 4.99 10.17
C GLU A 77 2.55 4.68 9.21
N LYS A 78 1.31 4.79 9.69
CA LYS A 78 0.13 4.61 8.86
C LYS A 78 -0.05 5.76 7.87
N GLU A 79 0.15 7.00 8.32
CA GLU A 79 0.08 8.19 7.47
C GLU A 79 1.15 8.15 6.39
N ASP A 80 2.39 7.82 6.74
CA ASP A 80 3.50 7.64 5.79
C ASP A 80 3.20 6.56 4.73
N ILE A 81 2.59 5.44 5.14
CA ILE A 81 2.19 4.38 4.20
C ILE A 81 1.07 4.85 3.26
N ILE A 82 0.09 5.60 3.76
CA ILE A 82 -0.99 6.14 2.93
C ILE A 82 -0.43 7.13 1.92
N GLU A 83 0.48 8.01 2.34
CA GLU A 83 1.14 8.97 1.46
C GLU A 83 1.94 8.25 0.37
N LEU A 84 2.79 7.28 0.74
CA LEU A 84 3.57 6.48 -0.21
C LEU A 84 2.69 5.75 -1.23
N VAL A 85 1.59 5.13 -0.77
CA VAL A 85 0.64 4.44 -1.67
C VAL A 85 -0.03 5.44 -2.60
N SER A 86 -0.44 6.60 -2.10
CA SER A 86 -1.05 7.66 -2.90
C SER A 86 -0.10 8.19 -3.98
N GLU A 87 1.17 8.41 -3.62
CA GLU A 87 2.20 8.83 -4.57
C GLU A 87 2.44 7.78 -5.66
N ASN A 88 2.55 6.50 -5.29
CA ASN A 88 2.74 5.41 -6.24
C ASN A 88 1.57 5.28 -7.21
N VAL A 89 0.34 5.34 -6.70
CA VAL A 89 -0.88 5.33 -7.52
C VAL A 89 -0.89 6.52 -8.49
N ASN A 90 -0.57 7.72 -8.01
CA ASN A 90 -0.50 8.92 -8.86
C ASN A 90 0.59 8.82 -9.95
N MET A 91 1.73 8.20 -9.63
CA MET A 91 2.79 7.97 -10.62
C MET A 91 2.33 6.98 -11.70
N LEU A 92 1.65 5.90 -11.32
CA LEU A 92 1.12 4.92 -12.28
C LEU A 92 0.07 5.55 -13.20
N PHE A 93 -0.84 6.38 -12.68
CA PHE A 93 -1.80 7.10 -13.51
C PHE A 93 -1.13 8.03 -14.53
N LYS A 94 -0.12 8.79 -14.11
CA LYS A 94 0.63 9.67 -15.02
C LYS A 94 1.36 8.87 -16.11
N GLU A 95 1.91 7.70 -15.75
CA GLU A 95 2.59 6.84 -16.73
C GLU A 95 1.61 6.21 -17.72
N ILE A 96 0.43 5.77 -17.27
CA ILE A 96 -0.63 5.29 -18.14
C ILE A 96 -1.08 6.37 -19.12
N GLU A 97 -1.28 7.59 -18.65
CA GLU A 97 -1.64 8.72 -19.50
C GLU A 97 -0.54 9.05 -20.53
N ARG A 98 0.73 8.96 -20.11
CA ARG A 98 1.86 9.11 -21.03
C ARG A 98 1.88 8.04 -22.09
N CYS A 99 1.64 6.79 -21.73
CA CYS A 99 1.55 5.67 -22.65
C CYS A 99 0.38 5.83 -23.63
N ASN A 100 -0.79 6.26 -23.18
CA ASN A 100 -1.96 6.53 -24.03
C ASN A 100 -1.67 7.62 -25.05
N ARG A 101 -1.01 8.71 -24.66
CA ARG A 101 -0.56 9.75 -25.59
C ARG A 101 0.45 9.20 -26.61
N GLY A 102 1.38 8.33 -26.16
CA GLY A 102 2.32 7.64 -27.02
C GLY A 102 1.62 6.75 -28.05
N LEU A 103 0.65 5.93 -27.62
CA LEU A 103 -0.15 5.06 -28.49
C LEU A 103 -0.88 5.86 -29.58
N SER A 104 -1.56 6.93 -29.22
CA SER A 104 -2.25 7.81 -30.17
C SER A 104 -1.28 8.44 -31.18
N GLY A 105 -0.11 8.90 -30.70
CA GLY A 105 0.94 9.45 -31.56
C GLY A 105 1.49 8.43 -32.55
N GLU A 106 1.82 7.22 -32.10
CA GLU A 106 2.36 6.17 -32.97
C GLU A 106 1.29 5.67 -33.96
N MET A 107 0.03 5.55 -33.55
CA MET A 107 -1.05 5.18 -34.48
C MET A 107 -1.19 6.19 -35.62
N SER A 108 -1.16 7.48 -35.31
CA SER A 108 -1.16 8.54 -36.35
C SER A 108 0.05 8.43 -37.29
N ARG A 109 1.24 8.07 -36.77
CA ARG A 109 2.45 7.84 -37.58
C ARG A 109 2.29 6.61 -38.49
N ILE A 110 1.78 5.50 -37.94
CA ILE A 110 1.51 4.26 -38.68
C ILE A 110 0.57 4.55 -39.88
N GLU A 111 -0.52 5.27 -39.62
CA GLU A 111 -1.46 5.64 -40.69
C GLU A 111 -0.83 6.53 -41.76
N LYS A 112 -0.05 7.52 -41.38
CA LYS A 112 0.67 8.38 -42.32
C LYS A 112 1.67 7.58 -43.13
N MET A 113 2.43 6.69 -42.51
CA MET A 113 3.39 5.82 -43.20
C MET A 113 2.68 4.86 -44.16
N LYS A 114 1.56 4.28 -43.76
CA LYS A 114 0.74 3.41 -44.62
C LYS A 114 0.28 4.16 -45.89
N LYS A 115 -0.24 5.39 -45.72
CA LYS A 115 -0.64 6.23 -46.84
C LYS A 115 0.57 6.61 -47.74
N TYR A 116 1.72 6.93 -47.11
CA TYR A 116 2.93 7.26 -47.82
C TYR A 116 3.46 6.09 -48.65
N ILE A 117 3.57 4.89 -48.06
CA ILE A 117 3.99 3.68 -48.76
C ILE A 117 3.07 3.37 -49.94
N LYS A 118 1.74 3.49 -49.74
CA LYS A 118 0.77 3.31 -50.82
C LYS A 118 0.98 4.31 -52.00
N LEU A 119 1.10 5.59 -51.66
CA LEU A 119 1.35 6.63 -52.67
C LEU A 119 2.63 6.38 -53.46
N ARG A 120 3.70 5.98 -52.78
CA ARG A 120 4.98 5.65 -53.43
C ARG A 120 4.85 4.43 -54.34
N LYS A 121 4.09 3.41 -53.93
CA LYS A 121 3.81 2.25 -54.75
C LYS A 121 3.03 2.66 -56.01
N ASP A 122 1.97 3.46 -55.88
CA ASP A 122 1.14 3.95 -57.00
C ASP A 122 1.99 4.81 -57.98
N ASN A 123 2.90 5.65 -57.47
CA ASN A 123 3.82 6.44 -58.31
C ASN A 123 4.80 5.55 -59.08
N TYR A 124 5.34 4.50 -58.42
CA TYR A 124 6.21 3.54 -59.10
C TYR A 124 5.49 2.81 -60.25
N GLU A 125 4.25 2.35 -60.04
CA GLU A 125 3.45 1.70 -61.06
C GLU A 125 3.16 2.62 -62.24
N ARG A 126 3.10 3.95 -62.01
CA ARG A 126 2.90 4.97 -63.05
C ARG A 126 4.21 5.48 -63.67
N HIS A 127 5.35 4.87 -63.32
CA HIS A 127 6.69 5.33 -63.78
C HIS A 127 7.03 6.79 -63.41
N ILE A 128 6.46 7.29 -62.28
CA ILE A 128 6.70 8.63 -61.78
C ILE A 128 7.80 8.59 -60.69
N GLY A 129 8.99 9.09 -61.05
CA GLY A 129 10.10 9.22 -60.10
C GLY A 129 10.97 7.96 -59.93
N GLU A 130 12.16 8.15 -59.38
CA GLU A 130 13.07 7.06 -59.07
C GLU A 130 12.68 6.40 -57.73
N TYR A 131 12.43 5.11 -57.78
CA TYR A 131 12.11 4.30 -56.61
C TYR A 131 13.00 3.08 -56.55
N ASN A 132 14.09 3.18 -55.76
CA ASN A 132 15.03 2.08 -55.66
C ASN A 132 14.67 1.12 -54.50
N PHE A 133 15.17 -0.10 -54.60
CA PHE A 133 14.93 -1.17 -53.62
C PHE A 133 15.36 -0.79 -52.18
N MET A 134 16.51 -0.09 -52.03
CA MET A 134 17.02 0.32 -50.75
C MET A 134 16.12 1.38 -50.08
N SER A 135 15.55 2.28 -50.85
CA SER A 135 14.56 3.25 -50.32
C SER A 135 13.33 2.55 -49.76
N ARG A 136 12.85 1.55 -50.49
CA ARG A 136 11.69 0.72 -50.06
C ARG A 136 11.98 -0.01 -48.76
N ILE A 137 13.14 -0.63 -48.60
CA ILE A 137 13.53 -1.29 -47.36
C ILE A 137 13.54 -0.28 -46.19
N LYS A 138 14.11 0.91 -46.36
CA LYS A 138 14.14 1.95 -45.34
C LYS A 138 12.73 2.38 -44.91
N GLU A 139 11.81 2.55 -45.84
CA GLU A 139 10.42 2.92 -45.59
C GLU A 139 9.68 1.82 -44.77
N TYR A 140 9.84 0.57 -45.16
CA TYR A 140 9.26 -0.55 -44.43
C TYR A 140 9.89 -0.71 -43.01
N ASN A 141 11.18 -0.55 -42.88
CA ASN A 141 11.82 -0.57 -41.57
C ASN A 141 11.30 0.54 -40.67
N HIS A 142 11.13 1.75 -41.20
CA HIS A 142 10.53 2.84 -40.43
C HIS A 142 9.08 2.55 -40.02
N TYR A 143 8.28 1.95 -40.92
CA TYR A 143 6.92 1.49 -40.61
C TYR A 143 6.92 0.43 -39.49
N LEU A 144 7.82 -0.55 -39.53
CA LEU A 144 7.98 -1.56 -38.49
C LEU A 144 8.40 -0.95 -37.16
N THR A 145 9.31 0.03 -37.17
CA THR A 145 9.72 0.75 -35.96
C THR A 145 8.53 1.48 -35.29
N CYS A 146 7.62 2.06 -36.08
CA CYS A 146 6.40 2.65 -35.51
C CYS A 146 5.53 1.62 -34.81
N TRP A 147 5.39 0.42 -35.37
CA TRP A 147 4.68 -0.68 -34.73
C TRP A 147 5.37 -1.19 -33.46
N GLU A 148 6.70 -1.30 -33.48
CA GLU A 148 7.49 -1.65 -32.30
C GLU A 148 7.27 -0.67 -31.14
N ASN A 149 7.32 0.63 -31.44
CA ASN A 149 7.05 1.67 -30.48
C ASN A 149 5.61 1.60 -29.95
N PHE A 150 4.63 1.37 -30.83
CA PHE A 150 3.23 1.20 -30.45
C PHE A 150 3.06 0.06 -29.43
N TYR A 151 3.56 -1.12 -29.75
CA TYR A 151 3.48 -2.27 -28.84
C TYR A 151 4.28 -2.08 -27.55
N SER A 152 5.39 -1.36 -27.60
CA SER A 152 6.15 -0.98 -26.41
C SER A 152 5.34 -0.10 -25.46
N HIS A 153 4.62 0.90 -26.00
CA HIS A 153 3.74 1.74 -25.18
C HIS A 153 2.54 0.95 -24.66
N GLN A 154 1.95 0.07 -25.46
CA GLN A 154 0.87 -0.79 -25.04
C GLN A 154 1.30 -1.70 -23.88
N TYR A 155 2.43 -2.39 -24.02
CA TYR A 155 2.97 -3.26 -22.98
C TYR A 155 3.22 -2.50 -21.68
N LYS A 156 3.86 -1.33 -21.74
CA LYS A 156 4.11 -0.51 -20.55
C LYS A 156 2.82 -0.08 -19.88
N ARG A 157 1.82 0.34 -20.65
CA ARG A 157 0.48 0.68 -20.13
C ARG A 157 -0.12 -0.49 -19.37
N ASP A 158 -0.12 -1.66 -19.99
CA ASP A 158 -0.75 -2.86 -19.43
C ASP A 158 -0.02 -3.33 -18.15
N CYS A 159 1.31 -3.19 -18.09
CA CYS A 159 2.08 -3.41 -16.86
C CYS A 159 1.67 -2.44 -15.75
N CYS A 160 1.52 -1.14 -16.05
CA CYS A 160 1.09 -0.16 -15.05
C CYS A 160 -0.34 -0.42 -14.57
N ILE A 161 -1.24 -0.87 -15.45
CA ILE A 161 -2.62 -1.26 -15.08
C ILE A 161 -2.58 -2.48 -14.15
N ALA A 162 -1.79 -3.51 -14.49
CA ALA A 162 -1.63 -4.69 -13.64
C ALA A 162 -1.05 -4.34 -12.27
N GLU A 163 -0.11 -3.39 -12.20
CA GLU A 163 0.44 -2.91 -10.93
C GLU A 163 -0.59 -2.14 -10.11
N LEU A 164 -1.45 -1.33 -10.75
CA LEU A 164 -2.56 -0.64 -10.09
C LEU A 164 -3.54 -1.62 -9.42
N GLN A 165 -3.70 -2.84 -9.96
CA GLN A 165 -4.54 -3.87 -9.35
C GLN A 165 -4.14 -4.22 -7.92
N ASN A 166 -2.87 -4.04 -7.56
CA ASN A 166 -2.39 -4.26 -6.19
C ASN A 166 -2.88 -3.20 -5.20
N TYR A 167 -3.31 -2.04 -5.67
CA TYR A 167 -3.73 -0.89 -4.85
C TYR A 167 -5.24 -0.66 -4.86
N LEU A 168 -5.94 -1.07 -5.93
CA LEU A 168 -7.36 -0.81 -6.14
C LEU A 168 -8.22 -2.03 -5.74
N SER A 169 -9.42 -1.78 -5.28
CA SER A 169 -10.43 -2.84 -5.08
C SER A 169 -10.93 -3.35 -6.43
N GLU A 170 -11.44 -4.59 -6.48
CA GLU A 170 -11.95 -5.22 -7.72
C GLU A 170 -12.97 -4.34 -8.47
N HIS A 171 -13.87 -3.66 -7.77
CA HIS A 171 -14.87 -2.76 -8.37
C HIS A 171 -14.23 -1.56 -9.08
N SER A 172 -13.24 -0.93 -8.47
CA SER A 172 -12.54 0.21 -9.07
C SER A 172 -11.73 -0.18 -10.31
N ILE A 173 -11.27 -1.43 -10.38
CA ILE A 173 -10.55 -1.97 -11.53
C ILE A 173 -11.50 -2.17 -12.72
N MET A 174 -12.68 -2.72 -12.46
CA MET A 174 -13.70 -2.92 -13.50
C MET A 174 -14.10 -1.60 -14.17
N ASP A 175 -14.38 -0.57 -13.38
CA ASP A 175 -14.71 0.76 -13.91
C ASP A 175 -13.57 1.37 -14.75
N PHE A 176 -12.33 1.17 -14.32
CA PHE A 176 -11.16 1.63 -15.04
C PHE A 176 -10.97 0.88 -16.38
N CYS A 177 -11.15 -0.45 -16.38
CA CYS A 177 -11.05 -1.26 -17.59
C CYS A 177 -12.18 -0.96 -18.61
N ILE A 178 -13.39 -0.65 -18.14
CA ILE A 178 -14.50 -0.24 -19.00
C ILE A 178 -14.16 1.06 -19.73
N ASN A 179 -13.67 2.07 -19.02
CA ASN A 179 -13.25 3.34 -19.60
C ASN A 179 -12.08 3.18 -20.58
N ALA A 180 -11.13 2.30 -20.32
CA ALA A 180 -10.03 2.00 -21.24
C ALA A 180 -10.52 1.32 -22.52
N ASN A 181 -11.50 0.42 -22.43
CA ASN A 181 -12.11 -0.25 -23.59
C ASN A 181 -13.01 0.67 -24.43
N GLU A 182 -13.65 1.66 -23.83
CA GLU A 182 -14.39 2.69 -24.57
C GLU A 182 -13.44 3.53 -25.42
N PHE A 183 -12.28 3.91 -24.85
CA PHE A 183 -11.23 4.61 -25.58
C PHE A 183 -10.69 3.82 -26.78
N GLU A 184 -10.55 2.48 -26.66
CA GLU A 184 -10.17 1.62 -27.80
C GLU A 184 -11.26 1.52 -28.88
N LYS A 185 -12.54 1.64 -28.53
CA LYS A 185 -13.65 1.63 -29.49
C LYS A 185 -13.75 2.94 -30.27
N GLU A 186 -13.42 4.07 -29.67
CA GLU A 186 -13.40 5.36 -30.35
C GLU A 186 -12.22 5.48 -31.34
N MET A 187 -11.17 4.66 -31.18
CA MET A 187 -10.02 4.63 -32.09
C MET A 187 -10.14 3.64 -33.25
N LYS A 188 -11.21 2.85 -33.35
CA LYS A 188 -11.51 1.94 -34.47
C LYS A 188 -12.45 2.56 -35.47
#